data_f64390c67762eb15b3d5b69fdf30c3ec
#
_entry.id   f64390c67762eb15b3d5b69fdf30c3ec
#
_cell.length_a   1.000
_cell.length_b   1.000
_cell.length_c   1.000
_cell.angle_alpha   90.00
_cell.angle_beta   90.00
_cell.angle_gamma   90.00
#
_symmetry.space_group_name_H-M   'P 1'
#
loop_
_entity.id
_entity.type
_entity.pdbx_description
1 polymer ?
#
loop_
_entity_poly.entity_id
_entity_poly.type
_entity_poly.pdbx_seq_one_letter_code
_entity_poly.pdbx_strand_id
1 'polypeptide(L)'
;MKRAVLYLRVSTVDQTTANQERELSEVAARMGCEIVKVYKDHGISGAKSRDKRPAFNAFCRGAARREFDMVMAWSVDRLGRSLQDLVGFLSELHALKIDLYLHQQGLDTTTPAGKAMFQMMGVFAEFERAMIQERVRAGLRRAQAEGKRLGRPRIDLKIEPAIAKALQNGGAGIHAIARSVGVGVGTVQRIKAALAA
;
A
#
# COMPACT_ATOMS: atom_id res chain seq x y z
N MET A 1 31.67 10.82 1.92
CA MET A 1 30.69 11.32 0.97
C MET A 1 29.38 10.60 1.26
N LYS A 2 28.23 11.29 1.25
CA LYS A 2 26.93 10.67 1.54
C LYS A 2 26.46 9.90 0.31
N ARG A 3 26.08 8.64 0.47
CA ARG A 3 25.60 7.80 -0.64
C ARG A 3 24.13 8.11 -0.92
N ALA A 4 23.83 8.60 -2.12
CA ALA A 4 22.47 8.93 -2.55
C ALA A 4 21.98 7.96 -3.61
N VAL A 5 20.67 7.74 -3.65
CA VAL A 5 19.99 7.05 -4.76
C VAL A 5 18.92 7.94 -5.35
N LEU A 6 18.74 7.84 -6.65
CA LEU A 6 17.65 8.51 -7.35
C LEU A 6 16.50 7.52 -7.54
N TYR A 7 15.28 7.98 -7.25
CA TYR A 7 14.08 7.26 -7.62
C TYR A 7 13.28 8.10 -8.62
N LEU A 8 13.10 7.55 -9.82
CA LEU A 8 12.48 8.19 -10.95
C LEU A 8 11.26 7.39 -11.42
N ARG A 9 10.15 8.08 -11.70
CA ARG A 9 8.94 7.44 -12.22
C ARG A 9 8.23 8.33 -13.22
N VAL A 10 7.81 7.73 -14.34
CA VAL A 10 6.90 8.32 -15.32
C VAL A 10 5.70 7.42 -15.55
N SER A 11 4.53 8.01 -15.73
CA SER A 11 3.26 7.29 -15.87
C SER A 11 3.01 6.76 -17.27
N THR A 12 3.59 7.40 -18.28
CA THR A 12 3.48 7.03 -19.71
C THR A 12 4.82 6.55 -20.23
N VAL A 13 4.78 5.62 -21.20
CA VAL A 13 6.00 5.05 -21.81
C VAL A 13 6.75 6.10 -22.62
N ASP A 14 6.03 7.03 -23.22
CA ASP A 14 6.61 8.10 -24.07
C ASP A 14 7.31 9.23 -23.27
N GLN A 15 7.10 9.29 -21.96
CA GLN A 15 7.78 10.26 -21.11
C GLN A 15 9.16 9.75 -20.69
N THR A 16 10.17 10.62 -20.84
CA THR A 16 11.54 10.33 -20.40
C THR A 16 11.79 10.82 -18.97
N THR A 17 12.57 10.04 -18.23
CA THR A 17 13.08 10.43 -16.91
C THR A 17 14.37 11.25 -17.00
N ALA A 18 14.91 11.48 -18.21
CA ALA A 18 16.23 12.06 -18.40
C ALA A 18 16.40 13.46 -17.77
N ASN A 19 15.38 14.32 -17.90
CA ASN A 19 15.43 15.66 -17.30
C ASN A 19 15.42 15.58 -15.77
N GLN A 20 14.54 14.72 -15.19
CA GLN A 20 14.49 14.51 -13.74
C GLN A 20 15.83 13.99 -13.21
N GLU A 21 16.43 13.02 -13.92
CA GLU A 21 17.71 12.44 -13.56
C GLU A 21 18.84 13.46 -13.59
N ARG A 22 18.91 14.27 -14.66
CA ARG A 22 19.92 15.32 -14.80
C ARG A 22 19.82 16.34 -13.67
N GLU A 23 18.63 16.90 -13.42
CA GLU A 23 18.46 17.94 -12.40
C GLU A 23 18.72 17.39 -10.99
N LEU A 24 18.27 16.16 -10.67
CA LEU A 24 18.58 15.53 -9.39
C LEU A 24 20.08 15.22 -9.24
N SER A 25 20.76 14.88 -10.33
CA SER A 25 22.21 14.64 -10.31
C SER A 25 23.00 15.93 -10.05
N GLU A 26 22.57 17.04 -10.64
CA GLU A 26 23.15 18.35 -10.36
C GLU A 26 22.94 18.78 -8.90
N VAL A 27 21.76 18.49 -8.33
CA VAL A 27 21.48 18.73 -6.92
C VAL A 27 22.36 17.85 -6.03
N ALA A 28 22.47 16.54 -6.34
CA ALA A 28 23.31 15.64 -5.58
C ALA A 28 24.77 16.10 -5.54
N ALA A 29 25.31 16.54 -6.68
CA ALA A 29 26.66 17.09 -6.75
C ALA A 29 26.83 18.34 -5.86
N ARG A 30 25.87 19.28 -5.91
CA ARG A 30 25.89 20.48 -5.03
C ARG A 30 25.80 20.13 -3.54
N MET A 31 25.09 19.07 -3.18
CA MET A 31 24.96 18.57 -1.80
C MET A 31 26.15 17.71 -1.36
N GLY A 32 27.16 17.49 -2.23
CA GLY A 32 28.30 16.63 -1.93
C GLY A 32 27.92 15.15 -1.76
N CYS A 33 26.86 14.70 -2.42
CA CYS A 33 26.41 13.32 -2.42
C CYS A 33 26.95 12.55 -3.62
N GLU A 34 27.27 11.27 -3.42
CA GLU A 34 27.59 10.32 -4.48
C GLU A 34 26.35 9.52 -4.87
N ILE A 35 25.98 9.53 -6.14
CA ILE A 35 24.88 8.72 -6.65
C ILE A 35 25.37 7.31 -6.86
N VAL A 36 24.98 6.40 -5.96
CA VAL A 36 25.38 4.98 -6.02
C VAL A 36 24.42 4.14 -6.87
N LYS A 37 23.17 4.59 -7.05
CA LYS A 37 22.19 3.86 -7.87
C LYS A 37 21.03 4.74 -8.32
N VAL A 38 20.48 4.42 -9.50
CA VAL A 38 19.27 5.03 -10.04
C VAL A 38 18.21 3.94 -10.24
N TYR A 39 17.05 4.13 -9.62
CA TYR A 39 15.89 3.25 -9.75
C TYR A 39 14.86 3.91 -10.65
N LYS A 40 14.42 3.22 -11.71
CA LYS A 40 13.51 3.77 -12.73
C LYS A 40 12.30 2.87 -12.92
N ASP A 41 11.09 3.40 -12.71
CA ASP A 41 9.83 2.77 -13.09
C ASP A 41 9.20 3.53 -14.25
N HIS A 42 9.14 2.90 -15.44
CA HIS A 42 8.56 3.47 -16.67
C HIS A 42 7.17 2.90 -16.93
N GLY A 43 6.24 3.76 -17.39
CA GLY A 43 4.89 3.34 -17.77
C GLY A 43 4.08 2.77 -16.60
N ILE A 44 4.46 3.07 -15.36
CA ILE A 44 3.83 2.55 -14.16
C ILE A 44 3.14 3.69 -13.42
N SER A 45 1.80 3.63 -13.36
CA SER A 45 1.03 4.57 -12.55
C SER A 45 1.40 4.44 -11.07
N GLY A 46 1.51 5.58 -10.37
CA GLY A 46 1.65 5.62 -8.91
C GLY A 46 0.50 4.92 -8.16
N ALA A 47 -0.62 4.66 -8.86
CA ALA A 47 -1.76 3.91 -8.34
C ALA A 47 -1.52 2.40 -8.16
N LYS A 48 -0.45 1.85 -8.72
CA LYS A 48 -0.13 0.42 -8.57
C LYS A 48 0.56 0.16 -7.23
N SER A 49 0.21 -0.98 -6.62
CA SER A 49 0.82 -1.45 -5.37
C SER A 49 2.35 -1.64 -5.53
N ARG A 50 3.06 -1.70 -4.41
CA ARG A 50 4.51 -1.92 -4.34
C ARG A 50 4.97 -3.10 -5.20
N ASP A 51 4.21 -4.21 -5.22
CA ASP A 51 4.54 -5.43 -5.98
C ASP A 51 4.55 -5.22 -7.50
N LYS A 52 3.80 -4.22 -7.98
CA LYS A 52 3.72 -3.86 -9.40
C LYS A 52 4.68 -2.74 -9.80
N ARG A 53 5.58 -2.35 -8.91
CA ARG A 53 6.63 -1.33 -9.10
C ARG A 53 8.00 -1.96 -8.81
N PRO A 54 8.59 -2.68 -9.77
CA PRO A 54 9.80 -3.47 -9.53
C PRO A 54 10.99 -2.64 -9.08
N ALA A 55 11.19 -1.44 -9.66
CA ALA A 55 12.26 -0.55 -9.23
C ALA A 55 12.02 0.00 -7.82
N PHE A 56 10.77 0.36 -7.48
CA PHE A 56 10.42 0.79 -6.13
C PHE A 56 10.61 -0.34 -5.10
N ASN A 57 10.24 -1.56 -5.45
CA ASN A 57 10.45 -2.71 -4.57
C ASN A 57 11.94 -3.00 -4.34
N ALA A 58 12.76 -2.92 -5.41
CA ALA A 58 14.22 -3.04 -5.30
C ALA A 58 14.82 -1.92 -4.44
N PHE A 59 14.36 -0.69 -4.63
CA PHE A 59 14.73 0.48 -3.82
C PHE A 59 14.41 0.26 -2.33
N CYS A 60 13.21 -0.20 -1.96
CA CYS A 60 12.85 -0.48 -0.57
C CYS A 60 13.70 -1.59 0.04
N ARG A 61 14.10 -2.61 -0.74
CA ARG A 61 15.05 -3.64 -0.26
C ARG A 61 16.43 -3.07 -0.01
N GLY A 62 16.92 -2.20 -0.89
CA GLY A 62 18.19 -1.47 -0.69
C GLY A 62 18.16 -0.61 0.56
N ALA A 63 17.05 0.10 0.81
CA ALA A 63 16.84 0.89 2.02
C ALA A 63 16.92 0.02 3.29
N ALA A 64 16.23 -1.12 3.32
CA ALA A 64 16.25 -2.05 4.45
C ALA A 64 17.65 -2.61 4.72
N ARG A 65 18.49 -2.76 3.68
CA ARG A 65 19.88 -3.19 3.78
C ARG A 65 20.86 -2.06 4.06
N ARG A 66 20.39 -0.80 4.13
CA ARG A 66 21.23 0.39 4.29
C ARG A 66 22.31 0.54 3.21
N GLU A 67 21.96 0.22 1.97
CA GLU A 67 22.86 0.35 0.83
C GLU A 67 23.17 1.80 0.48
N PHE A 68 22.37 2.76 1.00
CA PHE A 68 22.50 4.20 0.79
C PHE A 68 22.01 4.99 2.02
N ASP A 69 22.36 6.25 2.09
CA ASP A 69 22.11 7.14 3.21
C ASP A 69 21.05 8.20 2.90
N MET A 70 20.74 8.41 1.61
CA MET A 70 19.79 9.41 1.14
C MET A 70 19.03 8.92 -0.09
N VAL A 71 17.75 9.26 -0.17
CA VAL A 71 16.95 9.11 -1.38
C VAL A 71 16.58 10.47 -1.93
N MET A 72 16.71 10.63 -3.24
CA MET A 72 16.30 11.81 -3.97
C MET A 72 15.23 11.44 -4.97
N ALA A 73 14.13 12.18 -4.96
CA ALA A 73 13.03 11.99 -5.90
C ALA A 73 12.55 13.34 -6.46
N TRP A 74 11.94 13.29 -7.64
CA TRP A 74 11.43 14.49 -8.30
C TRP A 74 10.33 15.16 -7.49
N SER A 75 9.37 14.37 -7.02
CA SER A 75 8.23 14.85 -6.28
C SER A 75 7.62 13.73 -5.42
N VAL A 76 6.81 14.13 -4.47
CA VAL A 76 6.14 13.27 -3.51
C VAL A 76 5.25 12.21 -4.17
N ASP A 77 4.57 12.55 -5.26
CA ASP A 77 3.71 11.63 -6.02
C ASP A 77 4.49 10.52 -6.75
N ARG A 78 5.81 10.65 -6.86
CA ARG A 78 6.67 9.58 -7.38
C ARG A 78 6.82 8.46 -6.36
N LEU A 79 6.87 8.80 -5.08
CA LEU A 79 7.09 7.85 -3.98
C LEU A 79 5.81 7.15 -3.52
N GLY A 80 4.73 7.90 -3.31
CA GLY A 80 3.46 7.39 -2.81
C GLY A 80 2.26 7.70 -3.70
N ARG A 81 1.21 6.95 -3.54
CA ARG A 81 -0.08 7.12 -4.23
C ARG A 81 -1.06 7.97 -3.43
N SER A 82 -1.04 7.77 -2.13
CA SER A 82 -1.85 8.50 -1.16
C SER A 82 -0.96 9.13 -0.12
N LEU A 83 -1.46 10.12 0.59
CA LEU A 83 -0.73 10.69 1.71
C LEU A 83 -0.40 9.61 2.75
N GLN A 84 -1.27 8.62 2.94
CA GLN A 84 -1.06 7.50 3.86
C GLN A 84 0.12 6.59 3.45
N ASP A 85 0.19 6.19 2.16
CA ASP A 85 1.29 5.36 1.65
C ASP A 85 2.61 6.11 1.77
N LEU A 86 2.57 7.40 1.46
CA LEU A 86 3.72 8.28 1.55
C LEU A 86 4.24 8.36 2.99
N VAL A 87 3.37 8.63 3.96
CA VAL A 87 3.77 8.77 5.36
C VAL A 87 4.28 7.46 5.93
N GLY A 88 3.64 6.34 5.60
CA GLY A 88 4.16 5.01 5.97
C GLY A 88 5.58 4.83 5.45
N PHE A 89 5.80 5.11 4.17
CA PHE A 89 7.11 5.03 3.55
C PHE A 89 8.14 6.01 4.15
N LEU A 90 7.71 7.24 4.42
CA LEU A 90 8.56 8.25 5.04
C LEU A 90 8.94 7.86 6.48
N SER A 91 8.03 7.25 7.22
CA SER A 91 8.30 6.72 8.57
C SER A 91 9.30 5.57 8.51
N GLU A 92 9.21 4.69 7.50
CA GLU A 92 10.22 3.65 7.26
C GLU A 92 11.61 4.25 7.01
N LEU A 93 11.72 5.26 6.13
CA LEU A 93 12.99 5.94 5.86
C LEU A 93 13.58 6.59 7.13
N HIS A 94 12.72 7.25 7.91
CA HIS A 94 13.15 7.87 9.16
C HIS A 94 13.66 6.85 10.18
N ALA A 95 12.97 5.73 10.36
CA ALA A 95 13.40 4.63 11.23
C ALA A 95 14.75 4.04 10.78
N LEU A 96 15.00 3.99 9.49
CA LEU A 96 16.26 3.54 8.90
C LEU A 96 17.35 4.63 8.90
N LYS A 97 17.04 5.85 9.34
CA LYS A 97 17.93 7.04 9.30
C LYS A 97 18.40 7.36 7.87
N ILE A 98 17.52 7.18 6.88
CA ILE A 98 17.76 7.54 5.49
C ILE A 98 17.14 8.91 5.26
N ASP A 99 17.94 9.87 4.78
CA ASP A 99 17.47 11.20 4.44
C ASP A 99 16.69 11.23 3.13
N LEU A 100 15.81 12.22 2.99
CA LEU A 100 14.97 12.42 1.83
C LEU A 100 15.17 13.82 1.24
N TYR A 101 15.31 13.86 -0.07
CA TYR A 101 15.24 15.10 -0.86
C TYR A 101 14.12 15.01 -1.90
N LEU A 102 13.20 15.98 -1.90
CA LEU A 102 12.13 16.12 -2.89
C LEU A 102 12.32 17.44 -3.66
N HIS A 103 12.61 17.32 -4.95
CA HIS A 103 13.00 18.46 -5.78
C HIS A 103 11.88 19.52 -5.90
N GLN A 104 10.69 19.11 -6.32
CA GLN A 104 9.57 20.04 -6.52
C GLN A 104 9.07 20.70 -5.23
N GLN A 105 9.13 20.00 -4.11
CA GLN A 105 8.70 20.52 -2.82
C GLN A 105 9.81 21.31 -2.10
N GLY A 106 11.04 21.29 -2.61
CA GLY A 106 12.18 21.88 -1.91
C GLY A 106 12.42 21.25 -0.53
N LEU A 107 11.96 20.02 -0.32
CA LEU A 107 12.08 19.33 0.95
C LEU A 107 13.44 18.66 1.04
N ASP A 108 14.21 19.00 2.06
CA ASP A 108 15.49 18.38 2.41
C ASP A 108 15.52 18.03 3.89
N THR A 109 15.40 16.74 4.20
CA THR A 109 15.38 16.27 5.60
C THR A 109 16.76 16.31 6.27
N THR A 110 17.82 16.67 5.57
CA THR A 110 19.12 16.94 6.22
C THR A 110 19.11 18.26 6.99
N THR A 111 18.20 19.17 6.64
CA THR A 111 18.03 20.45 7.30
C THR A 111 17.01 20.40 8.45
N PRO A 112 17.15 21.21 9.50
CA PRO A 112 16.14 21.29 10.57
C PRO A 112 14.75 21.68 10.05
N ALA A 113 14.67 22.62 9.10
CA ALA A 113 13.41 23.05 8.51
C ALA A 113 12.72 21.90 7.71
N GLY A 114 13.50 21.19 6.89
CA GLY A 114 12.98 20.04 6.15
C GLY A 114 12.55 18.89 7.06
N LYS A 115 13.28 18.64 8.17
CA LYS A 115 12.83 17.67 9.19
C LYS A 115 11.51 18.08 9.83
N ALA A 116 11.36 19.34 10.21
CA ALA A 116 10.11 19.85 10.76
C ALA A 116 8.95 19.73 9.76
N MET A 117 9.17 20.13 8.51
CA MET A 117 8.17 19.99 7.44
C MET A 117 7.78 18.52 7.22
N PHE A 118 8.75 17.63 7.24
CA PHE A 118 8.53 16.19 7.15
C PHE A 118 7.66 15.66 8.30
N GLN A 119 7.96 16.05 9.54
CA GLN A 119 7.16 15.66 10.71
C GLN A 119 5.74 16.20 10.62
N MET A 120 5.55 17.44 10.17
CA MET A 120 4.22 18.01 9.94
C MET A 120 3.41 17.21 8.90
N MET A 121 4.04 16.78 7.80
CA MET A 121 3.39 15.91 6.82
C MET A 121 2.92 14.60 7.46
N GLY A 122 3.71 14.02 8.37
CA GLY A 122 3.32 12.86 9.17
C GLY A 122 2.07 13.09 9.99
N VAL A 123 2.02 14.18 10.73
CA VAL A 123 0.86 14.56 11.55
C VAL A 123 -0.40 14.78 10.69
N PHE A 124 -0.26 15.46 9.56
CA PHE A 124 -1.39 15.68 8.63
C PHE A 124 -1.95 14.37 8.07
N ALA A 125 -1.10 13.40 7.78
CA ALA A 125 -1.57 12.12 7.27
C ALA A 125 -2.24 11.25 8.34
N GLU A 126 -1.78 11.29 9.58
CA GLU A 126 -2.47 10.67 10.69
C GLU A 126 -3.85 11.30 10.92
N PHE A 127 -3.93 12.63 10.85
CA PHE A 127 -5.18 13.36 10.91
C PHE A 127 -6.14 12.97 9.78
N GLU A 128 -5.67 12.95 8.53
CA GLU A 128 -6.49 12.52 7.38
C GLU A 128 -7.00 11.08 7.57
N ARG A 129 -6.13 10.18 8.03
CA ARG A 129 -6.51 8.79 8.33
C ARG A 129 -7.62 8.71 9.39
N ALA A 130 -7.48 9.48 10.47
CA ALA A 130 -8.48 9.55 11.53
C ALA A 130 -9.82 10.05 11.00
N MET A 131 -9.80 11.11 10.20
CA MET A 131 -10.99 11.67 9.55
C MET A 131 -11.69 10.70 8.61
N ILE A 132 -10.92 9.94 7.82
CA ILE A 132 -11.47 8.89 6.94
C ILE A 132 -12.13 7.79 7.78
N GLN A 133 -11.46 7.31 8.82
CA GLN A 133 -12.01 6.29 9.72
C GLN A 133 -13.30 6.74 10.40
N GLU A 134 -13.34 7.98 10.87
CA GLU A 134 -14.54 8.56 11.49
C GLU A 134 -15.71 8.63 10.49
N ARG A 135 -15.44 9.08 9.27
CA ARG A 135 -16.44 9.11 8.18
C ARG A 135 -16.98 7.73 7.84
N VAL A 136 -16.10 6.72 7.75
CA VAL A 136 -16.49 5.32 7.52
C VAL A 136 -17.35 4.79 8.68
N ARG A 137 -16.93 5.03 9.93
CA ARG A 137 -17.70 4.61 11.12
C ARG A 137 -19.08 5.28 11.16
N ALA A 138 -19.15 6.58 10.84
CA ALA A 138 -20.43 7.31 10.76
C ALA A 138 -21.33 6.73 9.66
N GLY A 139 -20.77 6.40 8.48
CA GLY A 139 -21.49 5.74 7.39
C GLY A 139 -22.04 4.36 7.77
N LEU A 140 -21.23 3.55 8.47
CA LEU A 140 -21.63 2.22 8.96
C LEU A 140 -22.77 2.34 10.00
N ARG A 141 -22.66 3.28 10.95
CA ARG A 141 -23.73 3.53 11.94
C ARG A 141 -25.04 3.94 11.28
N ARG A 142 -24.96 4.82 10.27
CA ARG A 142 -26.15 5.23 9.50
C ARG A 142 -26.77 4.04 8.79
N ALA A 143 -25.98 3.22 8.10
CA ALA A 143 -26.48 2.03 7.41
C ALA A 143 -27.14 1.04 8.38
N GLN A 144 -26.59 0.86 9.60
CA GLN A 144 -27.19 0.03 10.65
C GLN A 144 -28.50 0.63 11.13
N ALA A 145 -28.59 1.94 11.35
CA ALA A 145 -29.83 2.63 11.74
C ALA A 145 -30.91 2.54 10.67
N GLU A 146 -30.53 2.48 9.39
CA GLU A 146 -31.43 2.22 8.26
C GLU A 146 -31.81 0.73 8.10
N GLY A 147 -31.42 -0.12 9.03
CA GLY A 147 -31.70 -1.57 9.01
C GLY A 147 -30.86 -2.37 8.01
N LYS A 148 -29.85 -1.75 7.37
CA LYS A 148 -28.96 -2.47 6.46
C LYS A 148 -28.06 -3.42 7.24
N ARG A 149 -28.08 -4.69 6.84
CA ARG A 149 -27.18 -5.68 7.41
C ARG A 149 -25.76 -5.46 6.88
N LEU A 150 -24.82 -5.24 7.79
CA LEU A 150 -23.42 -5.11 7.48
C LEU A 150 -22.74 -6.49 7.49
N GLY A 151 -21.64 -6.59 6.73
CA GLY A 151 -20.80 -7.80 6.67
C GLY A 151 -21.05 -8.62 5.41
N ARG A 152 -20.55 -9.86 5.44
CA ARG A 152 -20.67 -10.78 4.30
C ARG A 152 -22.15 -11.11 4.06
N PRO A 153 -22.67 -11.04 2.81
CA PRO A 153 -24.01 -11.45 2.48
C PRO A 153 -24.30 -12.88 2.97
N ARG A 154 -25.53 -13.14 3.38
CA ARG A 154 -25.95 -14.51 3.68
C ARG A 154 -25.88 -15.34 2.41
N ILE A 155 -25.62 -16.62 2.60
CA ILE A 155 -25.73 -17.61 1.53
C ILE A 155 -27.17 -17.65 1.05
N ASP A 156 -27.37 -17.89 -0.24
CA ASP A 156 -28.70 -18.09 -0.82
C ASP A 156 -29.46 -19.14 -0.01
N LEU A 157 -30.71 -18.81 0.33
CA LEU A 157 -31.58 -19.69 1.12
C LEU A 157 -31.76 -21.08 0.50
N LYS A 158 -31.54 -21.23 -0.83
CA LYS A 158 -31.60 -22.51 -1.54
C LYS A 158 -30.38 -23.40 -1.29
N ILE A 159 -29.26 -22.82 -0.88
CA ILE A 159 -27.99 -23.55 -0.70
C ILE A 159 -27.98 -24.37 0.62
N GLU A 160 -28.53 -23.83 1.69
CA GLU A 160 -28.57 -24.54 2.98
C GLU A 160 -29.34 -25.86 2.92
N PRO A 161 -30.54 -25.93 2.32
CA PRO A 161 -31.26 -27.21 2.11
C PRO A 161 -30.51 -28.18 1.21
N ALA A 162 -29.84 -27.69 0.16
CA ALA A 162 -29.04 -28.52 -0.74
C ALA A 162 -27.88 -29.19 0.00
N ILE A 163 -27.17 -28.43 0.85
CA ILE A 163 -26.10 -28.99 1.70
C ILE A 163 -26.66 -29.99 2.73
N ALA A 164 -27.79 -29.66 3.38
CA ALA A 164 -28.44 -30.56 4.35
C ALA A 164 -28.80 -31.90 3.70
N LYS A 165 -29.41 -31.87 2.52
CA LYS A 165 -29.76 -33.08 1.73
C LYS A 165 -28.51 -33.88 1.35
N ALA A 166 -27.44 -33.23 0.90
CA ALA A 166 -26.20 -33.90 0.56
C ALA A 166 -25.49 -34.53 1.77
N LEU A 167 -25.62 -33.94 2.96
CA LEU A 167 -25.10 -34.52 4.21
C LEU A 167 -25.91 -35.70 4.68
N GLN A 168 -27.25 -35.69 4.54
CA GLN A 168 -28.15 -36.76 4.90
C GLN A 168 -28.06 -37.99 4.01
N ASN A 169 -27.85 -37.78 2.70
CA ASN A 169 -27.71 -38.88 1.74
C ASN A 169 -26.44 -39.73 1.94
N GLY A 170 -25.46 -39.25 2.70
CA GLY A 170 -24.20 -39.96 2.92
C GLY A 170 -23.35 -40.07 1.63
N GLY A 171 -22.16 -40.64 1.76
CA GLY A 171 -21.29 -40.93 0.61
C GLY A 171 -20.35 -39.82 0.14
N ALA A 172 -20.64 -38.56 0.39
CA ALA A 172 -19.76 -37.44 0.03
C ALA A 172 -19.16 -36.75 1.27
N GLY A 173 -17.84 -36.62 1.30
CA GLY A 173 -17.14 -35.86 2.34
C GLY A 173 -17.41 -34.36 2.28
N ILE A 174 -17.21 -33.66 3.39
CA ILE A 174 -17.45 -32.19 3.56
C ILE A 174 -16.80 -31.38 2.44
N HIS A 175 -15.58 -31.73 2.03
CA HIS A 175 -14.86 -31.08 0.96
C HIS A 175 -15.50 -31.29 -0.44
N ALA A 176 -16.03 -32.48 -0.68
CA ALA A 176 -16.72 -32.78 -1.94
C ALA A 176 -18.05 -32.02 -2.03
N ILE A 177 -18.82 -31.97 -0.95
CA ILE A 177 -20.07 -31.22 -0.83
C ILE A 177 -19.78 -29.69 -1.03
N ALA A 178 -18.78 -29.17 -0.36
CA ALA A 178 -18.40 -27.77 -0.48
C ALA A 178 -18.08 -27.38 -1.94
N ARG A 179 -17.37 -28.24 -2.66
CA ARG A 179 -17.00 -28.05 -4.07
C ARG A 179 -18.21 -28.16 -5.00
N SER A 180 -19.08 -29.14 -4.79
CA SER A 180 -20.26 -29.38 -5.63
C SER A 180 -21.29 -28.26 -5.56
N VAL A 181 -21.41 -27.61 -4.37
CA VAL A 181 -22.38 -26.53 -4.12
C VAL A 181 -21.74 -25.14 -4.28
N GLY A 182 -20.42 -25.07 -4.51
CA GLY A 182 -19.71 -23.79 -4.70
C GLY A 182 -19.58 -22.93 -3.44
N VAL A 183 -19.45 -23.56 -2.26
CA VAL A 183 -19.33 -22.85 -0.97
C VAL A 183 -18.04 -23.19 -0.23
N GLY A 184 -17.69 -22.38 0.76
CA GLY A 184 -16.54 -22.70 1.62
C GLY A 184 -16.82 -23.89 2.55
N VAL A 185 -15.80 -24.69 2.86
CA VAL A 185 -15.87 -25.86 3.75
C VAL A 185 -16.47 -25.52 5.12
N GLY A 186 -16.12 -24.35 5.70
CA GLY A 186 -16.68 -23.89 6.97
C GLY A 186 -18.21 -23.70 6.95
N THR A 187 -18.79 -23.43 5.78
CA THR A 187 -20.26 -23.37 5.63
C THR A 187 -20.90 -24.73 5.78
N VAL A 188 -20.32 -25.74 5.14
CA VAL A 188 -20.81 -27.13 5.24
C VAL A 188 -20.65 -27.67 6.67
N GLN A 189 -19.54 -27.35 7.35
CA GLN A 189 -19.31 -27.69 8.74
C GLN A 189 -20.35 -27.07 9.68
N ARG A 190 -20.64 -25.76 9.48
CA ARG A 190 -21.66 -25.07 10.28
C ARG A 190 -23.03 -25.70 10.12
N ILE A 191 -23.45 -26.03 8.90
CA ILE A 191 -24.74 -26.65 8.63
C ILE A 191 -24.77 -28.09 9.20
N LYS A 192 -23.67 -28.85 9.07
CA LYS A 192 -23.55 -30.17 9.67
C LYS A 192 -23.71 -30.14 11.19
N ALA A 193 -23.06 -29.16 11.84
CA ALA A 193 -23.20 -28.99 13.30
C ALA A 193 -24.64 -28.60 13.71
N ALA A 194 -25.32 -27.78 12.92
CA ALA A 194 -26.71 -27.40 13.17
C ALA A 194 -27.72 -28.53 12.94
N LEU A 195 -27.38 -29.52 12.12
CA LEU A 195 -28.21 -30.72 11.90
C LEU A 195 -28.01 -31.80 12.98
N ALA A 196 -26.90 -31.70 13.73
CA ALA A 196 -26.57 -32.66 14.80
C ALA A 196 -27.00 -32.19 16.21
N ALA A 197 -27.45 -30.93 16.31
CA ALA A 197 -27.96 -30.29 17.52
C ALA A 197 -29.48 -30.41 17.62
#